data_9945503a089edc30b8371c041251c99f
#
_entry.id   9945503a089edc30b8371c041251c99f
#
_cell.length_a   1.000
_cell.length_b   1.000
_cell.length_c   1.000
_cell.angle_alpha   90.00
_cell.angle_beta   90.00
_cell.angle_gamma   90.00
#
_symmetry.space_group_name_H-M   'P 1'
#
loop_
_entity.id
_entity.type
_entity.pdbx_description
1 polymer ?
#
loop_
_entity_poly.entity_id
_entity_poly.type
_entity_poly.pdbx_seq_one_letter_code
_entity_poly.pdbx_strand_id
1 'polypeptide(L)'
;MEITGCDDLSLDPAKNVVGVVLQAMLNRIDDNVGFRVKIEKGIYPGSGIGSSAASAAGAAYAANALLKNRFSVNELIVFAMEGERLASGTAHADNVAPALMGGITLVRSYDPLDIISIAIPKELFCVVLHPAIEVKTSDARMVLSEKIPLK
;
A
#
# COMPACT_ATOMS: atom_id res chain seq x y z
N MET A 1 12.98 0.82 -14.25
CA MET A 1 11.53 1.04 -14.07
C MET A 1 10.99 1.88 -15.22
N GLU A 2 9.76 1.64 -15.62
CA GLU A 2 9.00 2.44 -16.59
C GLU A 2 7.66 2.79 -15.96
N ILE A 3 7.18 4.01 -16.14
CA ILE A 3 5.92 4.48 -15.54
C ILE A 3 5.09 5.16 -16.63
N THR A 4 3.81 4.85 -16.65
CA THR A 4 2.82 5.48 -17.56
C THR A 4 1.60 5.93 -16.75
N GLY A 5 0.94 7.00 -17.18
CA GLY A 5 -0.25 7.55 -16.52
C GLY A 5 0.02 8.47 -15.33
N CYS A 6 1.30 8.74 -14.99
CA CYS A 6 1.68 9.72 -13.97
C CYS A 6 3.16 10.09 -14.13
N ASP A 7 3.43 11.35 -14.48
CA ASP A 7 4.79 11.84 -14.76
C ASP A 7 5.54 12.26 -13.47
N ASP A 8 4.83 12.46 -12.37
CA ASP A 8 5.40 12.94 -11.10
C ASP A 8 6.06 11.84 -10.26
N LEU A 9 5.98 10.58 -10.68
CA LEU A 9 6.56 9.48 -9.94
C LEU A 9 8.02 9.25 -10.32
N SER A 10 8.87 9.08 -9.31
CA SER A 10 10.30 8.82 -9.52
C SER A 10 10.55 7.48 -10.21
N LEU A 11 11.45 7.48 -11.20
CA LEU A 11 11.99 6.26 -11.82
C LEU A 11 13.11 5.63 -10.98
N ASP A 12 13.65 6.36 -9.99
CA ASP A 12 14.61 5.82 -9.03
C ASP A 12 13.91 4.83 -8.09
N PRO A 13 14.32 3.54 -8.08
CA PRO A 13 13.69 2.53 -7.24
C PRO A 13 13.70 2.86 -5.75
N ALA A 14 14.70 3.57 -5.26
CA ALA A 14 14.80 3.96 -3.86
C ALA A 14 13.83 5.09 -3.46
N LYS A 15 13.28 5.80 -4.46
CA LYS A 15 12.32 6.91 -4.29
C LYS A 15 10.94 6.58 -4.85
N ASN A 16 10.70 5.32 -5.15
CA ASN A 16 9.42 4.84 -5.68
C ASN A 16 8.88 3.73 -4.79
N VAL A 17 7.62 3.83 -4.43
CA VAL A 17 6.92 2.88 -3.55
C VAL A 17 7.10 1.43 -4.03
N VAL A 18 6.91 1.20 -5.34
CA VAL A 18 7.08 -0.13 -5.95
C VAL A 18 8.53 -0.62 -5.83
N GLY A 19 9.49 0.27 -6.09
CA GLY A 19 10.92 -0.06 -6.01
C GLY A 19 11.34 -0.45 -4.59
N VAL A 20 10.89 0.30 -3.58
CA VAL A 20 11.17 0.01 -2.16
C VAL A 20 10.60 -1.35 -1.75
N VAL A 21 9.35 -1.65 -2.11
CA VAL A 21 8.72 -2.94 -1.83
C VAL A 21 9.52 -4.09 -2.45
N LEU A 22 9.86 -3.98 -3.75
CA LEU A 22 10.61 -5.02 -4.45
C LEU A 22 12.01 -5.20 -3.87
N GLN A 23 12.67 -4.13 -3.46
CA GLN A 23 13.98 -4.21 -2.80
C GLN A 23 13.88 -4.90 -1.44
N ALA A 24 12.85 -4.61 -0.65
CA ALA A 24 12.60 -5.28 0.62
C ALA A 24 12.39 -6.79 0.44
N MET A 25 11.67 -7.19 -0.62
CA MET A 25 11.49 -8.60 -0.96
C MET A 25 12.80 -9.26 -1.41
N LEU A 26 13.59 -8.60 -2.29
CA LEU A 26 14.88 -9.10 -2.76
C LEU A 26 15.87 -9.31 -1.63
N ASN A 27 15.88 -8.45 -0.62
CA ASN A 27 16.74 -8.56 0.56
C ASN A 27 16.41 -9.78 1.45
N ARG A 28 15.29 -10.46 1.22
CA ARG A 28 14.86 -11.67 1.96
C ARG A 28 15.11 -12.97 1.20
N ILE A 29 15.69 -12.88 0.03
CA ILE A 29 16.01 -14.05 -0.82
C ILE A 29 17.49 -14.00 -1.19
N ASP A 30 18.10 -15.18 -1.24
CA ASP A 30 19.51 -15.33 -1.59
C ASP A 30 19.72 -15.56 -3.11
N ASP A 31 18.64 -15.49 -3.90
CA ASP A 31 18.68 -15.71 -5.33
C ASP A 31 19.24 -14.47 -6.04
N ASN A 32 20.10 -14.67 -7.02
CA ASN A 32 20.61 -13.58 -7.87
C ASN A 32 19.57 -13.22 -8.95
N VAL A 33 18.48 -12.60 -8.51
CA VAL A 33 17.35 -12.20 -9.35
C VAL A 33 17.06 -10.70 -9.22
N GLY A 34 16.43 -10.14 -10.24
CA GLY A 34 15.96 -8.75 -10.24
C GLY A 34 14.66 -8.65 -10.99
N PHE A 35 13.97 -7.51 -10.87
CA PHE A 35 12.70 -7.24 -11.51
C PHE A 35 12.83 -6.14 -12.57
N ARG A 36 12.25 -6.41 -13.75
CA ARG A 36 11.94 -5.35 -14.72
C ARG A 36 10.49 -4.93 -14.47
N VAL A 37 10.27 -3.66 -14.18
CA VAL A 37 8.98 -3.15 -13.72
C VAL A 37 8.44 -2.15 -14.72
N LYS A 38 7.18 -2.33 -15.11
CA LYS A 38 6.33 -1.33 -15.77
C LYS A 38 5.15 -1.03 -14.86
N ILE A 39 4.94 0.24 -14.52
CA ILE A 39 3.84 0.71 -13.69
C ILE A 39 2.86 1.46 -14.60
N GLU A 40 1.62 0.99 -14.67
CA GLU A 40 0.52 1.71 -15.30
C GLU A 40 -0.37 2.29 -14.19
N LYS A 41 -0.34 3.62 -14.05
CA LYS A 41 -0.98 4.31 -12.94
C LYS A 41 -2.41 4.72 -13.31
N GLY A 42 -3.41 3.98 -12.80
CA GLY A 42 -4.83 4.31 -12.96
C GLY A 42 -5.42 5.09 -11.79
N ILE A 43 -4.75 5.09 -10.63
CA ILE A 43 -5.16 5.84 -9.43
C ILE A 43 -4.09 6.89 -9.14
N TYR A 44 -4.42 8.17 -9.25
CA TYR A 44 -3.46 9.25 -9.06
C TYR A 44 -3.04 9.40 -7.59
N PRO A 45 -1.77 9.77 -7.31
CA PRO A 45 -1.34 10.18 -5.98
C PRO A 45 -2.21 11.33 -5.45
N GLY A 46 -2.45 11.36 -4.15
CA GLY A 46 -3.28 12.41 -3.52
C GLY A 46 -4.80 12.27 -3.75
N SER A 47 -5.25 11.22 -4.43
CA SER A 47 -6.67 10.97 -4.69
C SER A 47 -7.51 10.59 -3.47
N GLY A 48 -6.88 10.29 -2.33
CA GLY A 48 -7.58 9.86 -1.09
C GLY A 48 -8.09 8.42 -1.09
N ILE A 49 -7.89 7.67 -2.18
CA ILE A 49 -8.37 6.28 -2.31
C ILE A 49 -7.24 5.24 -2.27
N GLY A 50 -6.12 5.55 -1.63
CA GLY A 50 -5.06 4.58 -1.36
C GLY A 50 -4.14 4.27 -2.55
N SER A 51 -3.81 5.27 -3.37
CA SER A 51 -2.96 5.12 -4.56
C SER A 51 -1.58 4.52 -4.28
N SER A 52 -0.90 4.91 -3.18
CA SER A 52 0.39 4.36 -2.75
C SER A 52 0.25 2.91 -2.33
N ALA A 53 -0.73 2.62 -1.47
CA ALA A 53 -1.02 1.28 -0.98
C ALA A 53 -1.36 0.30 -2.11
N ALA A 54 -2.16 0.73 -3.09
CA ALA A 54 -2.46 -0.08 -4.27
C ALA A 54 -1.19 -0.43 -5.06
N SER A 55 -0.26 0.53 -5.22
CA SER A 55 1.02 0.29 -5.89
C SER A 55 1.93 -0.64 -5.07
N ALA A 56 2.01 -0.44 -3.74
CA ALA A 56 2.79 -1.27 -2.84
C ALA A 56 2.28 -2.72 -2.81
N ALA A 57 0.98 -2.89 -2.61
CA ALA A 57 0.33 -4.20 -2.58
C ALA A 57 0.45 -4.93 -3.92
N GLY A 58 0.21 -4.22 -5.03
CA GLY A 58 0.35 -4.76 -6.38
C GLY A 58 1.77 -5.22 -6.69
N ALA A 59 2.78 -4.45 -6.27
CA ALA A 59 4.18 -4.82 -6.42
C ALA A 59 4.52 -6.09 -5.63
N ALA A 60 4.14 -6.14 -4.35
CA ALA A 60 4.37 -7.30 -3.50
C ALA A 60 3.69 -8.56 -4.04
N TYR A 61 2.42 -8.45 -4.45
CA TYR A 61 1.65 -9.56 -4.98
C TYR A 61 2.23 -10.09 -6.31
N ALA A 62 2.50 -9.20 -7.27
CA ALA A 62 3.04 -9.59 -8.57
C ALA A 62 4.44 -10.21 -8.46
N ALA A 63 5.32 -9.63 -7.64
CA ALA A 63 6.64 -10.19 -7.39
C ALA A 63 6.56 -11.57 -6.73
N ASN A 64 5.68 -11.75 -5.74
CA ASN A 64 5.48 -13.04 -5.08
C ASN A 64 5.01 -14.13 -6.06
N ALA A 65 4.09 -13.78 -6.97
CA ALA A 65 3.63 -14.69 -8.01
C ALA A 65 4.80 -15.16 -8.92
N LEU A 66 5.69 -14.24 -9.33
CA LEU A 66 6.89 -14.56 -10.09
C LEU A 66 7.88 -15.43 -9.28
N LEU A 67 7.93 -15.24 -7.97
CA LEU A 67 8.74 -16.02 -7.02
C LEU A 67 8.05 -17.32 -6.58
N LYS A 68 7.03 -17.79 -7.31
CA LYS A 68 6.25 -19.01 -7.05
C LYS A 68 5.55 -19.02 -5.69
N ASN A 69 5.05 -17.88 -5.26
CA ASN A 69 4.33 -17.67 -4.00
C ASN A 69 5.16 -18.05 -2.76
N ARG A 70 6.42 -17.61 -2.75
CA ARG A 70 7.40 -17.90 -1.69
C ARG A 70 7.02 -17.31 -0.35
N PHE A 71 6.31 -16.19 -0.34
CA PHE A 71 5.93 -15.44 0.86
C PHE A 71 4.44 -15.57 1.17
N SER A 72 4.12 -15.63 2.45
CA SER A 72 2.75 -15.57 2.96
C SER A 72 2.14 -14.17 2.78
N VAL A 73 0.81 -14.07 2.85
CA VAL A 73 0.12 -12.77 2.74
C VAL A 73 0.56 -11.78 3.83
N ASN A 74 0.82 -12.26 5.05
CA ASN A 74 1.31 -11.40 6.13
C ASN A 74 2.70 -10.82 5.83
N GLU A 75 3.60 -11.61 5.24
CA GLU A 75 4.91 -11.13 4.81
C GLU A 75 4.77 -10.12 3.66
N LEU A 76 3.84 -10.34 2.72
CA LEU A 76 3.56 -9.37 1.66
C LEU A 76 3.06 -8.04 2.22
N ILE A 77 2.23 -8.08 3.26
CA ILE A 77 1.78 -6.86 3.95
C ILE A 77 2.98 -6.13 4.57
N VAL A 78 3.89 -6.85 5.25
CA VAL A 78 5.10 -6.25 5.82
C VAL A 78 5.95 -5.57 4.75
N PHE A 79 6.17 -6.21 3.60
CA PHE A 79 6.91 -5.59 2.49
C PHE A 79 6.18 -4.36 1.93
N ALA A 80 4.87 -4.44 1.76
CA ALA A 80 4.07 -3.33 1.25
C ALA A 80 4.04 -2.12 2.22
N MET A 81 4.12 -2.37 3.53
CA MET A 81 4.25 -1.32 4.55
C MET A 81 5.54 -0.51 4.42
N GLU A 82 6.64 -1.08 3.88
CA GLU A 82 7.84 -0.29 3.58
C GLU A 82 7.58 0.74 2.47
N GLY A 83 6.74 0.41 1.49
CA GLY A 83 6.28 1.37 0.50
C GLY A 83 5.44 2.50 1.11
N GLU A 84 4.56 2.19 2.05
CA GLU A 84 3.78 3.20 2.79
C GLU A 84 4.68 4.09 3.67
N ARG A 85 5.74 3.53 4.26
CA ARG A 85 6.75 4.31 4.99
C ARG A 85 7.39 5.39 4.12
N LEU A 86 7.72 5.04 2.86
CA LEU A 86 8.25 6.03 1.90
C LEU A 86 7.20 7.11 1.56
N ALA A 87 5.95 6.71 1.35
CA ALA A 87 4.88 7.61 0.87
C ALA A 87 4.36 8.56 1.94
N SER A 88 4.22 8.09 3.19
CA SER A 88 3.56 8.81 4.29
C SER A 88 4.44 9.06 5.51
N GLY A 89 5.69 8.58 5.52
CA GLY A 89 6.61 8.65 6.65
C GLY A 89 6.37 7.58 7.73
N THR A 90 5.30 6.82 7.64
CA THR A 90 4.95 5.79 8.63
C THR A 90 4.47 4.52 7.94
N ALA A 91 4.90 3.35 8.46
CA ALA A 91 4.47 2.05 7.95
C ALA A 91 3.08 1.70 8.47
N HIS A 92 2.06 2.01 7.69
CA HIS A 92 0.66 1.68 8.00
C HIS A 92 0.19 0.47 7.20
N ALA A 93 -0.56 -0.43 7.86
CA ALA A 93 -1.14 -1.62 7.23
C ALA A 93 -2.61 -1.41 6.81
N ASP A 94 -3.24 -0.34 7.26
CA ASP A 94 -4.67 -0.07 7.12
C ASP A 94 -5.17 -0.03 5.65
N ASN A 95 -4.33 0.40 4.72
CA ASN A 95 -4.64 0.39 3.30
C ASN A 95 -4.03 -0.82 2.56
N VAL A 96 -2.82 -1.24 2.91
CA VAL A 96 -2.15 -2.34 2.19
C VAL A 96 -2.74 -3.70 2.56
N ALA A 97 -3.21 -3.88 3.80
CA ALA A 97 -3.83 -5.13 4.22
C ALA A 97 -5.11 -5.44 3.42
N PRO A 98 -6.12 -4.56 3.33
CA PRO A 98 -7.29 -4.84 2.53
C PRO A 98 -6.99 -4.92 1.02
N ALA A 99 -5.95 -4.23 0.54
CA ALA A 99 -5.52 -4.34 -0.86
C ALA A 99 -4.96 -5.74 -1.20
N LEU A 100 -4.33 -6.42 -0.25
CA LEU A 100 -3.79 -7.78 -0.41
C LEU A 100 -4.78 -8.89 -0.02
N MET A 101 -5.56 -8.68 1.05
CA MET A 101 -6.48 -9.67 1.59
C MET A 101 -7.89 -9.59 0.99
N GLY A 102 -8.24 -8.42 0.48
CA GLY A 102 -9.62 -8.08 0.08
C GLY A 102 -10.52 -7.78 1.26
N GLY A 103 -11.71 -7.26 0.98
CA GLY A 103 -12.76 -7.03 1.97
C GLY A 103 -12.44 -5.92 2.97
N ILE A 104 -12.95 -6.07 4.20
CA ILE A 104 -12.68 -5.18 5.33
C ILE A 104 -11.72 -5.87 6.28
N THR A 105 -10.65 -5.19 6.67
CA THR A 105 -9.65 -5.71 7.60
C THR A 105 -9.54 -4.83 8.84
N LEU A 106 -9.22 -5.44 9.97
CA LEU A 106 -8.89 -4.75 11.21
C LEU A 106 -7.47 -5.09 11.62
N VAL A 107 -6.62 -4.09 11.71
CA VAL A 107 -5.27 -4.20 12.27
C VAL A 107 -5.39 -4.08 13.78
N ARG A 108 -5.15 -5.18 14.52
CA ARG A 108 -5.23 -5.23 15.98
C ARG A 108 -3.89 -4.88 16.64
N SER A 109 -2.79 -5.25 16.00
CA SER A 109 -1.44 -5.00 16.49
C SER A 109 -0.46 -4.88 15.32
N TYR A 110 0.62 -4.14 15.54
CA TYR A 110 1.76 -4.05 14.62
C TYR A 110 2.98 -4.86 15.09
N ASP A 111 3.04 -5.22 16.36
CA ASP A 111 4.11 -6.04 16.92
C ASP A 111 3.54 -7.01 17.99
N PRO A 112 3.41 -8.29 17.67
CA PRO A 112 3.46 -8.85 16.30
C PRO A 112 2.33 -8.33 15.42
N LEU A 113 2.55 -8.33 14.10
CA LEU A 113 1.51 -7.92 13.13
C LEU A 113 0.33 -8.88 13.23
N ASP A 114 -0.84 -8.34 13.60
CA ASP A 114 -2.08 -9.09 13.77
C ASP A 114 -3.23 -8.40 13.04
N ILE A 115 -3.71 -9.06 11.99
CA ILE A 115 -4.75 -8.54 11.10
C ILE A 115 -5.84 -9.59 10.95
N ILE A 116 -7.08 -9.17 11.14
CA ILE A 116 -8.24 -10.01 10.94
C ILE A 116 -9.15 -9.47 9.83
N SER A 117 -9.80 -10.39 9.11
CA SER A 117 -10.86 -10.04 8.17
C SER A 117 -12.19 -9.92 8.90
N ILE A 118 -12.96 -8.89 8.56
CA ILE A 118 -14.31 -8.66 9.08
C ILE A 118 -15.30 -9.15 8.03
N ALA A 119 -16.26 -9.94 8.46
CA ALA A 119 -17.33 -10.42 7.58
C ALA A 119 -18.17 -9.26 7.05
N ILE A 120 -18.39 -9.24 5.73
CA ILE A 120 -19.16 -8.20 5.06
C ILE A 120 -20.52 -8.79 4.67
N PRO A 121 -21.65 -8.12 5.00
CA PRO A 121 -22.96 -8.49 4.48
C PRO A 121 -22.97 -8.48 2.95
N LYS A 122 -23.66 -9.46 2.34
CA LYS A 122 -23.72 -9.58 0.87
C LYS A 122 -24.41 -8.41 0.18
N GLU A 123 -25.29 -7.74 0.89
CA GLU A 123 -26.06 -6.59 0.39
C GLU A 123 -25.40 -5.24 0.67
N LEU A 124 -24.15 -5.22 1.15
CA LEU A 124 -23.42 -3.97 1.39
C LEU A 124 -22.83 -3.44 0.08
N PHE A 125 -23.23 -2.23 -0.29
CA PHE A 125 -22.68 -1.51 -1.43
C PHE A 125 -21.90 -0.29 -0.96
N CYS A 126 -20.82 0.04 -1.66
CA CYS A 126 -20.03 1.24 -1.43
C CYS A 126 -20.18 2.16 -2.64
N VAL A 127 -20.56 3.42 -2.41
CA VAL A 127 -20.57 4.46 -3.44
C VAL A 127 -19.38 5.38 -3.17
N VAL A 128 -18.49 5.51 -4.15
CA VAL A 128 -17.31 6.39 -4.05
C VAL A 128 -17.57 7.65 -4.86
N LEU A 129 -17.50 8.81 -4.19
CA LEU A 129 -17.50 10.11 -4.83
C LEU A 129 -16.08 10.67 -4.75
N HIS A 130 -15.47 10.92 -5.91
CA HIS A 130 -14.13 11.46 -6.01
C HIS A 130 -14.17 12.86 -6.66
N PRO A 131 -14.21 13.95 -5.89
CA PRO A 131 -14.10 15.29 -6.44
C PRO A 131 -12.69 15.54 -6.99
N ALA A 132 -12.55 16.42 -7.98
CA ALA A 132 -11.27 16.81 -8.56
C ALA A 132 -10.51 17.79 -7.62
N ILE A 133 -10.31 17.37 -6.36
CA ILE A 133 -9.62 18.14 -5.32
C ILE A 133 -8.53 17.24 -4.75
N GLU A 134 -7.28 17.70 -4.78
CA GLU A 134 -6.18 17.01 -4.11
C GLU A 134 -6.20 17.34 -2.62
N VAL A 135 -6.22 16.30 -1.77
CA VAL A 135 -6.06 16.42 -0.31
C VAL A 135 -4.89 15.54 0.12
N LYS A 136 -3.78 16.16 0.50
CA LYS A 136 -2.64 15.42 1.05
C LYS A 136 -2.99 14.89 2.44
N THR A 137 -2.63 13.64 2.71
CA THR A 137 -2.86 13.00 4.02
C THR A 137 -2.20 13.77 5.17
N SER A 138 -1.01 14.37 4.93
CA SER A 138 -0.32 15.24 5.88
C SER A 138 -1.19 16.43 6.29
N ASP A 139 -1.79 17.09 5.30
CA ASP A 139 -2.59 18.31 5.51
C ASP A 139 -3.91 17.97 6.24
N ALA A 140 -4.53 16.85 5.86
CA ALA A 140 -5.73 16.35 6.54
C ALA A 140 -5.46 16.02 8.02
N ARG A 141 -4.28 15.48 8.35
CA ARG A 141 -3.89 15.19 9.74
C ARG A 141 -3.62 16.45 10.55
N MET A 142 -3.09 17.51 9.97
CA MET A 142 -2.80 18.77 10.68
C MET A 142 -4.06 19.48 11.19
N VAL A 143 -5.23 19.24 10.59
CA VAL A 143 -6.49 19.84 11.04
C VAL A 143 -7.21 19.04 12.14
N LEU A 144 -6.70 17.83 12.47
CA LEU A 144 -7.28 17.04 13.53
C LEU A 144 -6.82 17.57 14.89
N SER A 145 -7.76 17.68 15.83
CA SER A 145 -7.46 18.03 17.21
C SER A 145 -6.68 16.92 17.90
N GLU A 146 -5.60 17.26 18.64
CA GLU A 146 -4.85 16.29 19.44
C GLU A 146 -5.67 15.68 20.58
N LYS A 147 -6.72 16.37 21.01
CA LYS A 147 -7.62 15.94 22.09
C LYS A 147 -9.06 16.03 21.63
N ILE A 148 -9.76 14.91 21.67
CA ILE A 148 -11.20 14.83 21.41
C ILE A 148 -11.89 14.57 22.76
N PRO A 149 -12.82 15.42 23.23
CA PRO A 149 -13.59 15.12 24.44
C PRO A 149 -14.47 13.89 24.18
N LEU A 150 -14.29 12.86 24.99
CA LEU A 150 -15.22 11.74 25.03
C LEU A 150 -16.52 12.24 25.69
N LYS A 151 -17.63 12.16 24.94
CA LYS A 151 -18.97 12.39 25.48
C LYS A 151 -19.51 11.12 26.10
#